data_534240e4fa8b74718dd74087e46497be
#
_entry.id   534240e4fa8b74718dd74087e46497be
#
_cell.length_a   1.000
_cell.length_b   1.000
_cell.length_c   1.000
_cell.angle_alpha   90.00
_cell.angle_beta   90.00
_cell.angle_gamma   90.00
#
_symmetry.space_group_name_H-M   'P 1'
#
loop_
_entity.id
_entity.type
_entity.pdbx_description
1 polymer ?
#
loop_
_entity_poly.entity_id
_entity_poly.type
_entity_poly.pdbx_seq_one_letter_code
_entity_poly.pdbx_strand_id
1 'polypeptide(L)'
;MEQIHTENPDKGYRRIKDDLAHDHKVNVNEKRVLRICRSLDIKSTIKYKNNGCTRQAANPQHIAKNWLNRQFHASMPNEKWLTDVTEFKWYEGPNVRKLYLSAILDLYDRRIVAYIIRDRNDNPLVFDTLDAAIKANPNAHPLFHSDRGFQYTNRVFYNKLKKAKMKQSMSRVAKCIDNGPMEGFWGILKRERYYGKRFASRNELVQMIENYITYYNNRRVQRNLGVLTPMEKHYSYPLAA
;
A
#
# COMPACT_ATOMS: atom_id res chain seq x y z
N MET A 1 25.34 -6.64 -7.23
CA MET A 1 24.22 -7.56 -6.94
C MET A 1 24.20 -8.02 -5.49
N GLU A 2 25.35 -8.44 -4.94
CA GLU A 2 25.50 -8.80 -3.52
C GLU A 2 25.12 -7.64 -2.62
N GLN A 3 25.63 -6.44 -2.86
CA GLN A 3 25.27 -5.24 -2.10
C GLN A 3 23.75 -4.99 -2.11
N ILE A 4 23.10 -5.01 -3.28
CA ILE A 4 21.64 -4.84 -3.42
C ILE A 4 20.87 -5.89 -2.60
N HIS A 5 21.37 -7.14 -2.60
CA HIS A 5 20.75 -8.22 -1.84
C HIS A 5 21.01 -8.11 -0.34
N THR A 6 22.20 -7.69 0.08
CA THR A 6 22.54 -7.46 1.50
C THR A 6 21.63 -6.38 2.10
N GLU A 7 21.42 -5.28 1.38
CA GLU A 7 20.55 -4.20 1.81
C GLU A 7 19.05 -4.62 1.81
N ASN A 8 18.65 -5.46 0.87
CA ASN A 8 17.27 -5.91 0.69
C ASN A 8 17.18 -7.40 0.35
N PRO A 9 17.30 -8.31 1.33
CA PRO A 9 17.35 -9.76 1.10
C PRO A 9 16.06 -10.36 0.51
N ASP A 10 14.96 -9.62 0.55
CA ASP A 10 13.69 -9.97 -0.06
C ASP A 10 13.66 -9.82 -1.59
N LYS A 11 14.68 -9.15 -2.20
CA LYS A 11 14.73 -8.95 -3.64
C LYS A 11 15.20 -10.23 -4.36
N GLY A 12 14.35 -10.77 -5.23
CA GLY A 12 14.74 -11.80 -6.20
C GLY A 12 15.39 -11.18 -7.44
N TYR A 13 15.97 -12.02 -8.31
CA TYR A 13 16.74 -11.62 -9.49
C TYR A 13 16.05 -10.59 -10.40
N ARG A 14 14.72 -10.61 -10.51
CA ARG A 14 13.97 -9.63 -11.31
C ARG A 14 14.03 -8.24 -10.71
N ARG A 15 13.85 -8.12 -9.40
CA ARG A 15 13.96 -6.82 -8.71
C ARG A 15 15.40 -6.32 -8.65
N ILE A 16 16.38 -7.23 -8.48
CA ILE A 16 17.80 -6.89 -8.59
C ILE A 16 18.12 -6.33 -9.98
N LYS A 17 17.57 -6.91 -11.06
CA LYS A 17 17.71 -6.36 -12.41
C LYS A 17 17.14 -4.94 -12.52
N ASP A 18 15.97 -4.72 -11.94
CA ASP A 18 15.30 -3.42 -12.00
C ASP A 18 16.10 -2.35 -11.25
N ASP A 19 16.69 -2.68 -10.09
CA ASP A 19 17.57 -1.77 -9.33
C ASP A 19 18.89 -1.51 -10.09
N LEU A 20 19.46 -2.52 -10.74
CA LEU A 20 20.66 -2.33 -11.57
C LEU A 20 20.41 -1.32 -12.70
N ALA A 21 19.25 -1.39 -13.34
CA ALA A 21 18.87 -0.46 -14.40
C ALA A 21 18.56 0.94 -13.84
N HIS A 22 17.86 1.01 -12.71
CA HIS A 22 17.41 2.27 -12.13
C HIS A 22 18.53 3.03 -11.42
N ASP A 23 19.20 2.40 -10.43
CA ASP A 23 20.16 3.07 -9.55
C ASP A 23 21.57 3.10 -10.15
N HIS A 24 21.97 2.02 -10.85
CA HIS A 24 23.33 1.87 -11.35
C HIS A 24 23.47 2.11 -12.86
N LYS A 25 22.36 2.38 -13.58
CA LYS A 25 22.32 2.56 -15.03
C LYS A 25 22.87 1.37 -15.83
N VAL A 26 22.86 0.18 -15.23
CA VAL A 26 23.36 -1.08 -15.82
C VAL A 26 22.19 -1.87 -16.40
N ASN A 27 22.09 -1.87 -17.73
CA ASN A 27 21.05 -2.63 -18.43
C ASN A 27 21.55 -4.04 -18.79
N VAL A 28 21.05 -5.05 -18.09
CA VAL A 28 21.48 -6.46 -18.22
C VAL A 28 20.27 -7.36 -18.55
N ASN A 29 20.50 -8.36 -19.39
CA ASN A 29 19.49 -9.36 -19.68
C ASN A 29 19.09 -10.15 -18.41
N GLU A 30 17.80 -10.40 -18.23
CA GLU A 30 17.23 -11.08 -17.06
C GLU A 30 17.84 -12.50 -16.83
N LYS A 31 18.11 -13.23 -17.93
CA LYS A 31 18.77 -14.56 -17.85
C LYS A 31 20.20 -14.46 -17.30
N ARG A 32 20.94 -13.41 -17.64
CA ARG A 32 22.29 -13.19 -17.10
C ARG A 32 22.27 -12.86 -15.62
N VAL A 33 21.34 -12.00 -15.17
CA VAL A 33 21.12 -11.69 -13.74
C VAL A 33 20.77 -12.96 -12.97
N LEU A 34 19.84 -13.77 -13.46
CA LEU A 34 19.45 -15.03 -12.85
C LEU A 34 20.65 -15.99 -12.71
N ARG A 35 21.48 -16.13 -13.76
CA ARG A 35 22.68 -16.98 -13.71
C ARG A 35 23.66 -16.53 -12.65
N ILE A 36 23.93 -15.22 -12.56
CA ILE A 36 24.84 -14.67 -11.55
C ILE A 36 24.24 -14.81 -10.14
N CYS A 37 22.96 -14.55 -9.94
CA CYS A 37 22.32 -14.78 -8.65
C CYS A 37 22.43 -16.25 -8.20
N ARG A 38 22.32 -17.20 -9.11
CA ARG A 38 22.53 -18.63 -8.81
C ARG A 38 23.97 -18.95 -8.42
N SER A 39 24.97 -18.39 -9.12
CA SER A 39 26.38 -18.62 -8.79
C SER A 39 26.80 -17.99 -7.44
N LEU A 40 26.11 -16.94 -7.01
CA LEU A 40 26.33 -16.26 -5.73
C LEU A 40 25.38 -16.76 -4.62
N ASP A 41 24.61 -17.81 -4.87
CA ASP A 41 23.53 -18.32 -3.99
C ASP A 41 22.53 -17.25 -3.50
N ILE A 42 22.32 -16.21 -4.27
CA ILE A 42 21.38 -15.14 -3.97
C ILE A 42 19.95 -15.62 -4.24
N LYS A 43 19.16 -15.74 -3.17
CA LYS A 43 17.74 -16.14 -3.19
C LYS A 43 16.90 -15.17 -2.37
N SER A 44 15.72 -14.81 -2.89
CA SER A 44 14.75 -14.01 -2.14
C SER A 44 14.31 -14.71 -0.87
N THR A 45 14.29 -13.98 0.25
CA THR A 45 13.80 -14.50 1.54
C THR A 45 12.28 -14.50 1.67
N ILE A 46 11.54 -14.01 0.64
CA ILE A 46 10.09 -13.97 0.66
C ILE A 46 9.49 -15.37 0.74
N LYS A 47 8.66 -15.61 1.78
CA LYS A 47 7.82 -16.80 1.91
C LYS A 47 6.40 -16.49 1.51
N TYR A 48 5.81 -17.29 0.62
CA TYR A 48 4.43 -17.13 0.17
C TYR A 48 3.46 -17.80 1.15
N LYS A 49 2.46 -17.04 1.64
CA LYS A 49 1.31 -17.56 2.40
C LYS A 49 0.03 -16.90 1.90
N ASN A 50 -0.96 -17.71 1.51
CA ASN A 50 -2.31 -17.21 1.20
C ASN A 50 -3.10 -17.07 2.51
N ASN A 51 -3.48 -15.83 2.87
CA ASN A 51 -4.46 -15.58 3.93
C ASN A 51 -5.47 -14.54 3.40
N GLY A 52 -6.74 -14.90 3.31
CA GLY A 52 -7.83 -14.00 2.93
C GLY A 52 -8.71 -13.61 4.12
N CYS A 53 -9.28 -12.46 4.09
CA CYS A 53 -10.67 -12.03 4.24
C CYS A 53 -10.99 -10.85 5.16
N THR A 54 -11.78 -9.93 4.61
CA THR A 54 -12.37 -8.74 5.23
C THR A 54 -13.72 -9.07 5.90
N ARG A 55 -14.02 -8.51 7.09
CA ARG A 55 -15.34 -8.60 7.75
C ARG A 55 -16.24 -7.46 7.29
N GLN A 56 -17.48 -7.80 6.86
CA GLN A 56 -18.49 -6.81 6.47
C GLN A 56 -19.15 -6.13 7.68
N ALA A 57 -19.67 -4.91 7.45
CA ALA A 57 -20.51 -4.22 8.42
C ALA A 57 -21.85 -4.94 8.60
N ALA A 58 -22.27 -5.20 9.84
CA ALA A 58 -23.56 -5.82 10.14
C ALA A 58 -24.75 -4.90 9.78
N ASN A 59 -24.62 -3.58 10.01
CA ASN A 59 -25.64 -2.56 9.72
C ASN A 59 -24.99 -1.33 9.04
N PRO A 60 -24.86 -1.31 7.69
CA PRO A 60 -24.29 -0.18 6.98
C PRO A 60 -25.25 1.02 7.00
N GLN A 61 -24.77 2.20 7.44
CA GLN A 61 -25.54 3.45 7.45
C GLN A 61 -25.62 4.11 6.06
N HIS A 62 -24.61 3.85 5.22
CA HIS A 62 -24.50 4.36 3.86
C HIS A 62 -23.78 3.36 2.96
N ILE A 63 -24.30 3.14 1.76
CA ILE A 63 -23.68 2.29 0.74
C ILE A 63 -23.58 3.10 -0.56
N ALA A 64 -22.37 3.29 -1.07
CA ALA A 64 -22.13 3.90 -2.36
C ALA A 64 -22.11 2.87 -3.50
N LYS A 65 -22.45 3.30 -4.70
CA LYS A 65 -22.30 2.49 -5.93
C LYS A 65 -20.81 2.26 -6.23
N ASN A 66 -20.47 1.11 -6.81
CA ASN A 66 -19.13 0.84 -7.32
C ASN A 66 -18.89 1.62 -8.62
N TRP A 67 -18.39 2.84 -8.47
CA TRP A 67 -18.02 3.70 -9.61
C TRP A 67 -16.65 3.35 -10.18
N LEU A 68 -15.74 2.79 -9.35
CA LEU A 68 -14.41 2.37 -9.79
C LEU A 68 -14.46 1.24 -10.81
N ASN A 69 -15.37 0.28 -10.58
CA ASN A 69 -15.63 -0.87 -11.46
C ASN A 69 -14.36 -1.55 -11.99
N ARG A 70 -13.35 -1.74 -11.11
CA ARG A 70 -12.03 -2.33 -11.41
C ARG A 70 -11.19 -1.54 -12.44
N GLN A 71 -11.53 -0.31 -12.71
CA GLN A 71 -10.72 0.57 -13.56
C GLN A 71 -9.55 1.12 -12.73
N PHE A 72 -8.57 0.27 -12.46
CA PHE A 72 -7.40 0.55 -11.61
C PHE A 72 -6.30 1.36 -12.32
N HIS A 73 -6.64 2.03 -13.39
CA HIS A 73 -5.79 3.00 -14.06
C HIS A 73 -6.31 4.41 -13.80
N ALA A 74 -5.40 5.34 -13.58
CA ALA A 74 -5.66 6.77 -13.48
C ALA A 74 -4.72 7.51 -14.43
N SER A 75 -5.19 8.60 -15.01
CA SER A 75 -4.44 9.39 -15.99
C SER A 75 -3.57 10.47 -15.35
N MET A 76 -3.92 10.87 -14.12
CA MET A 76 -3.19 11.91 -13.38
C MET A 76 -3.19 11.63 -11.87
N PRO A 77 -2.23 12.22 -11.13
CA PRO A 77 -2.22 12.16 -9.67
C PRO A 77 -3.53 12.65 -9.06
N ASN A 78 -3.94 12.03 -7.97
CA ASN A 78 -5.14 12.42 -7.21
C ASN A 78 -6.47 12.28 -7.98
N GLU A 79 -6.52 11.49 -9.06
CA GLU A 79 -7.77 11.18 -9.78
C GLU A 79 -8.57 10.09 -9.06
N LYS A 80 -7.90 9.06 -8.56
CA LYS A 80 -8.55 7.93 -7.88
C LYS A 80 -7.72 7.46 -6.69
N TRP A 81 -8.33 7.43 -5.52
CA TRP A 81 -7.72 6.93 -4.28
C TRP A 81 -8.41 5.66 -3.81
N LEU A 82 -7.62 4.68 -3.40
CA LEU A 82 -8.09 3.47 -2.74
C LEU A 82 -7.69 3.49 -1.27
N THR A 83 -8.55 2.97 -0.41
CA THR A 83 -8.26 2.84 1.02
C THR A 83 -8.66 1.48 1.56
N ASP A 84 -7.97 1.06 2.59
CA ASP A 84 -8.27 -0.16 3.35
C ASP A 84 -7.55 -0.12 4.70
N VAL A 85 -7.92 -1.05 5.58
CA VAL A 85 -7.29 -1.27 6.89
C VAL A 85 -6.70 -2.67 6.94
N THR A 86 -5.47 -2.79 7.44
CA THR A 86 -4.84 -4.08 7.68
C THR A 86 -4.41 -4.26 9.13
N GLU A 87 -4.45 -5.49 9.63
CA GLU A 87 -4.03 -5.88 10.98
C GLU A 87 -2.60 -6.43 10.96
N PHE A 88 -1.81 -6.05 11.97
CA PHE A 88 -0.54 -6.64 12.34
C PHE A 88 -0.61 -7.15 13.78
N LYS A 89 0.34 -8.01 14.14
CA LYS A 89 0.49 -8.54 15.50
C LYS A 89 1.91 -8.30 15.99
N TRP A 90 2.05 -7.97 17.26
CA TRP A 90 3.32 -7.94 17.98
C TRP A 90 3.16 -8.66 19.32
N TYR A 91 4.26 -8.95 20.01
CA TYR A 91 4.28 -9.87 21.14
C TYR A 91 4.89 -9.18 22.37
N GLU A 92 4.09 -9.02 23.38
CA GLU A 92 4.52 -8.55 24.70
C GLU A 92 4.71 -9.77 25.61
N GLY A 93 5.91 -10.36 25.58
CA GLY A 93 6.15 -11.68 26.18
C GLY A 93 5.27 -12.76 25.56
N PRO A 94 4.41 -13.44 26.34
CA PRO A 94 3.46 -14.44 25.84
C PRO A 94 2.21 -13.81 25.18
N ASN A 95 1.93 -12.53 25.45
CA ASN A 95 0.70 -11.88 25.01
C ASN A 95 0.80 -11.43 23.55
N VAL A 96 -0.24 -11.74 22.78
CA VAL A 96 -0.39 -11.26 21.39
C VAL A 96 -1.19 -9.95 21.42
N ARG A 97 -0.57 -8.89 20.95
CA ARG A 97 -1.17 -7.58 20.78
C ARG A 97 -1.42 -7.28 19.30
N LYS A 98 -2.40 -6.44 19.01
CA LYS A 98 -2.78 -6.05 17.66
C LYS A 98 -2.42 -4.61 17.38
N LEU A 99 -2.08 -4.33 16.13
CA LEU A 99 -1.86 -3.01 15.59
C LEU A 99 -2.58 -2.91 14.25
N TYR A 100 -3.21 -1.79 13.98
CA TYR A 100 -3.97 -1.56 12.76
C TYR A 100 -3.36 -0.40 11.98
N LEU A 101 -3.23 -0.60 10.68
CA LEU A 101 -2.76 0.38 9.73
C LEU A 101 -3.88 0.68 8.74
N SER A 102 -4.33 1.93 8.71
CA SER A 102 -5.17 2.47 7.63
C SER A 102 -4.29 3.25 6.67
N ALA A 103 -4.47 3.08 5.37
CA ALA A 103 -3.72 3.85 4.37
C ALA A 103 -4.57 4.17 3.15
N ILE A 104 -4.16 5.22 2.44
CA ILE A 104 -4.74 5.67 1.17
C ILE A 104 -3.67 5.56 0.09
N LEU A 105 -3.99 4.89 -1.00
CA LEU A 105 -3.13 4.66 -2.17
C LEU A 105 -3.70 5.40 -3.38
N ASP A 106 -2.85 6.15 -4.07
CA ASP A 106 -3.17 6.78 -5.36
C ASP A 106 -3.01 5.75 -6.50
N LEU A 107 -3.98 5.69 -7.40
CA LEU A 107 -3.95 4.75 -8.52
C LEU A 107 -3.05 5.18 -9.68
N TYR A 108 -2.70 6.46 -9.79
CA TYR A 108 -1.81 6.95 -10.84
C TYR A 108 -0.36 6.52 -10.63
N ASP A 109 0.17 6.85 -9.48
CA ASP A 109 1.58 6.67 -9.13
C ASP A 109 1.84 5.56 -8.11
N ARG A 110 0.77 4.97 -7.56
CA ARG A 110 0.84 3.90 -6.53
C ARG A 110 1.45 4.36 -5.21
N ARG A 111 1.67 5.65 -4.98
CA ARG A 111 2.15 6.15 -3.69
C ARG A 111 1.12 5.97 -2.57
N ILE A 112 1.61 5.79 -1.37
CA ILE A 112 0.78 5.94 -0.18
C ILE A 112 0.68 7.43 0.12
N VAL A 113 -0.53 7.97 -0.05
CA VAL A 113 -0.86 9.40 0.10
C VAL A 113 -0.85 9.80 1.57
N ALA A 114 -1.47 8.97 2.41
CA ALA A 114 -1.53 9.14 3.86
C ALA A 114 -1.75 7.79 4.53
N TYR A 115 -1.36 7.69 5.80
CA TYR A 115 -1.61 6.53 6.64
C TYR A 115 -1.68 6.92 8.12
N ILE A 116 -2.40 6.12 8.90
CA ILE A 116 -2.45 6.22 10.37
C ILE A 116 -2.31 4.82 10.97
N ILE A 117 -1.59 4.74 12.09
CA ILE A 117 -1.36 3.51 12.85
C ILE A 117 -2.00 3.66 14.23
N ARG A 118 -2.86 2.69 14.62
CA ARG A 118 -3.53 2.68 15.94
C ARG A 118 -3.63 1.26 16.50
N ASP A 119 -3.84 1.19 17.82
CA ASP A 119 -4.05 -0.08 18.53
C ASP A 119 -5.49 -0.59 18.42
N ARG A 120 -6.40 0.21 17.86
CA ARG A 120 -7.81 -0.11 17.66
C ARG A 120 -8.22 0.08 16.21
N ASN A 121 -9.07 -0.86 15.72
CA ASN A 121 -9.72 -0.74 14.42
C ASN A 121 -11.08 -0.05 14.63
N ASP A 122 -11.07 1.26 14.69
CA ASP A 122 -12.22 2.12 14.98
C ASP A 122 -12.43 3.19 13.90
N ASN A 123 -13.51 3.96 14.04
CA ASN A 123 -13.79 5.05 13.09
C ASN A 123 -12.69 6.13 13.06
N PRO A 124 -12.12 6.58 14.21
CA PRO A 124 -11.02 7.54 14.21
C PRO A 124 -9.80 7.11 13.39
N LEU A 125 -9.45 5.81 13.34
CA LEU A 125 -8.35 5.32 12.53
C LEU A 125 -8.50 5.73 11.05
N VAL A 126 -9.68 5.52 10.48
CA VAL A 126 -9.96 5.79 9.06
C VAL A 126 -10.26 7.28 8.82
N PHE A 127 -10.94 7.94 9.76
CA PHE A 127 -11.28 9.36 9.64
C PHE A 127 -10.02 10.23 9.66
N ASP A 128 -9.09 9.95 10.57
CA ASP A 128 -7.82 10.68 10.65
C ASP A 128 -6.93 10.39 9.44
N THR A 129 -7.00 9.18 8.86
CA THR A 129 -6.29 8.87 7.61
C THR A 129 -6.81 9.73 6.45
N LEU A 130 -8.12 9.90 6.35
CA LEU A 130 -8.73 10.79 5.35
C LEU A 130 -8.37 12.25 5.59
N ASP A 131 -8.44 12.73 6.85
CA ASP A 131 -8.09 14.11 7.20
C ASP A 131 -6.62 14.42 6.89
N ALA A 132 -5.71 13.47 7.16
CA ALA A 132 -4.30 13.59 6.80
C ALA A 132 -4.09 13.67 5.28
N ALA A 133 -4.81 12.87 4.51
CA ALA A 133 -4.75 12.90 3.04
C ALA A 133 -5.27 14.23 2.47
N ILE A 134 -6.38 14.75 2.99
CA ILE A 134 -6.94 16.05 2.60
C ILE A 134 -5.96 17.18 2.93
N LYS A 135 -5.36 17.15 4.13
CA LYS A 135 -4.38 18.14 4.56
C LYS A 135 -3.15 18.16 3.65
N ALA A 136 -2.64 16.98 3.26
CA ALA A 136 -1.50 16.86 2.37
C ALA A 136 -1.80 17.24 0.91
N ASN A 137 -3.08 17.16 0.49
CA ASN A 137 -3.50 17.41 -0.89
C ASN A 137 -4.83 18.22 -0.89
N PRO A 138 -4.81 19.50 -0.50
CA PRO A 138 -6.04 20.28 -0.24
C PRO A 138 -6.91 20.51 -1.48
N ASN A 139 -6.32 20.45 -2.67
CA ASN A 139 -7.01 20.64 -3.95
C ASN A 139 -7.39 19.33 -4.65
N ALA A 140 -7.19 18.18 -3.99
CA ALA A 140 -7.50 16.87 -4.56
C ALA A 140 -8.97 16.51 -4.33
N HIS A 141 -9.67 16.12 -5.41
CA HIS A 141 -11.05 15.66 -5.37
C HIS A 141 -11.23 14.29 -6.02
N PRO A 142 -10.49 13.25 -5.54
CA PRO A 142 -10.48 11.94 -6.18
C PRO A 142 -11.82 11.21 -6.12
N LEU A 143 -11.99 10.25 -7.03
CA LEU A 143 -12.88 9.14 -6.78
C LEU A 143 -12.30 8.31 -5.62
N PHE A 144 -12.97 8.31 -4.47
CA PHE A 144 -12.51 7.66 -3.25
C PHE A 144 -13.14 6.26 -3.11
N HIS A 145 -12.36 5.21 -3.25
CA HIS A 145 -12.85 3.83 -3.24
C HIS A 145 -12.39 3.05 -2.00
N SER A 146 -13.33 2.33 -1.39
CA SER A 146 -13.11 1.47 -0.23
C SER A 146 -13.88 0.15 -0.35
N ASP A 147 -13.65 -0.76 0.57
CA ASP A 147 -14.56 -1.86 0.85
C ASP A 147 -15.84 -1.35 1.57
N ARG A 148 -16.68 -2.29 2.06
CA ARG A 148 -17.89 -1.98 2.85
C ARG A 148 -17.66 -2.17 4.35
N GLY A 149 -16.45 -1.93 4.83
CA GLY A 149 -16.16 -1.93 6.26
C GLY A 149 -17.03 -0.91 7.02
N PHE A 150 -17.27 -1.15 8.31
CA PHE A 150 -18.17 -0.33 9.11
C PHE A 150 -17.73 1.14 9.20
N GLN A 151 -16.43 1.42 9.11
CA GLN A 151 -15.88 2.78 9.11
C GLN A 151 -16.30 3.54 7.84
N TYR A 152 -16.22 2.87 6.68
CA TYR A 152 -16.51 3.49 5.38
C TYR A 152 -18.00 3.66 5.11
N THR A 153 -18.84 2.80 5.72
CA THR A 153 -20.31 2.89 5.65
C THR A 153 -20.90 3.87 6.66
N ASN A 154 -20.07 4.51 7.48
CA ASN A 154 -20.48 5.49 8.48
C ASN A 154 -20.90 6.82 7.82
N ARG A 155 -22.03 7.40 8.29
CA ARG A 155 -22.58 8.65 7.75
C ARG A 155 -21.64 9.85 7.96
N VAL A 156 -20.88 9.87 9.06
CA VAL A 156 -19.88 10.94 9.32
C VAL A 156 -18.76 10.88 8.28
N PHE A 157 -18.28 9.67 7.95
CA PHE A 157 -17.27 9.48 6.91
C PHE A 157 -17.76 9.97 5.55
N TYR A 158 -18.98 9.59 5.16
CA TYR A 158 -19.60 10.08 3.92
C TYR A 158 -19.69 11.60 3.89
N ASN A 159 -20.09 12.25 4.99
CA ASN A 159 -20.19 13.71 5.07
C ASN A 159 -18.80 14.39 4.94
N LYS A 160 -17.73 13.78 5.50
CA LYS A 160 -16.35 14.26 5.32
C LYS A 160 -15.94 14.22 3.84
N LEU A 161 -16.19 13.13 3.14
CA LEU A 161 -15.91 13.01 1.70
C LEU A 161 -16.70 14.07 0.89
N LYS A 162 -17.99 14.23 1.19
CA LYS A 162 -18.83 15.23 0.53
C LYS A 162 -18.31 16.67 0.74
N LYS A 163 -17.90 17.01 1.99
CA LYS A 163 -17.29 18.31 2.31
C LYS A 163 -16.00 18.55 1.52
N ALA A 164 -15.21 17.51 1.31
CA ALA A 164 -13.99 17.54 0.51
C ALA A 164 -14.25 17.43 -1.00
N LYS A 165 -15.52 17.45 -1.45
CA LYS A 165 -15.94 17.30 -2.85
C LYS A 165 -15.47 15.99 -3.50
N MET A 166 -15.22 14.96 -2.71
CA MET A 166 -14.82 13.63 -3.17
C MET A 166 -16.05 12.76 -3.44
N LYS A 167 -16.01 11.96 -4.50
CA LYS A 167 -17.06 11.00 -4.84
C LYS A 167 -16.74 9.65 -4.21
N GLN A 168 -17.62 9.14 -3.35
CA GLN A 168 -17.45 7.82 -2.75
C GLN A 168 -17.79 6.70 -3.73
N SER A 169 -16.99 5.64 -3.72
CA SER A 169 -17.18 4.38 -4.43
C SER A 169 -16.92 3.23 -3.48
N MET A 170 -17.68 2.14 -3.56
CA MET A 170 -17.52 0.98 -2.69
C MET A 170 -17.49 -0.32 -3.49
N SER A 171 -16.63 -1.24 -3.04
CA SER A 171 -16.56 -2.62 -3.56
C SER A 171 -17.92 -3.32 -3.48
N ARG A 172 -18.16 -4.27 -4.37
CA ARG A 172 -19.30 -5.16 -4.28
C ARG A 172 -19.15 -6.13 -3.10
N VAL A 173 -20.26 -6.63 -2.59
CA VAL A 173 -20.27 -7.61 -1.49
C VAL A 173 -19.45 -8.85 -1.88
N ALA A 174 -18.57 -9.29 -0.99
CA ALA A 174 -17.70 -10.46 -1.16
C ALA A 174 -16.83 -10.46 -2.44
N LYS A 175 -16.51 -9.27 -2.98
CA LYS A 175 -15.64 -9.09 -4.15
C LYS A 175 -14.38 -8.32 -3.75
N CYS A 176 -13.48 -8.97 -3.00
CA CYS A 176 -12.21 -8.39 -2.57
C CYS A 176 -11.37 -7.86 -3.74
N ILE A 177 -11.43 -8.53 -4.90
CA ILE A 177 -10.73 -8.09 -6.12
C ILE A 177 -11.12 -6.66 -6.57
N ASP A 178 -12.24 -6.11 -6.08
CA ASP A 178 -12.64 -4.73 -6.40
C ASP A 178 -11.73 -3.69 -5.70
N ASN A 179 -10.90 -4.09 -4.72
CA ASN A 179 -9.85 -3.26 -4.08
C ASN A 179 -8.43 -3.85 -4.29
N GLY A 180 -8.22 -4.57 -5.39
CA GLY A 180 -7.02 -5.34 -5.69
C GLY A 180 -5.69 -4.62 -5.52
N PRO A 181 -5.49 -3.36 -5.99
CA PRO A 181 -4.23 -2.64 -5.79
C PRO A 181 -3.87 -2.39 -4.32
N MET A 182 -4.86 -2.12 -3.46
CA MET A 182 -4.63 -1.93 -2.03
C MET A 182 -4.30 -3.24 -1.32
N GLU A 183 -5.01 -4.33 -1.65
CA GLU A 183 -4.67 -5.68 -1.19
C GLU A 183 -3.27 -6.11 -1.66
N GLY A 184 -2.91 -5.73 -2.89
CA GLY A 184 -1.57 -5.94 -3.45
C GLY A 184 -0.49 -5.24 -2.62
N PHE A 185 -0.72 -3.99 -2.22
CA PHE A 185 0.19 -3.24 -1.35
C PHE A 185 0.37 -3.93 0.03
N TRP A 186 -0.73 -4.34 0.68
CA TRP A 186 -0.65 -5.11 1.94
C TRP A 186 0.14 -6.40 1.79
N GLY A 187 -0.12 -7.11 0.70
CA GLY A 187 0.61 -8.34 0.41
C GLY A 187 2.10 -8.11 0.22
N ILE A 188 2.51 -7.04 -0.45
CA ILE A 188 3.91 -6.66 -0.67
C ILE A 188 4.56 -6.28 0.67
N LEU A 189 3.98 -5.35 1.44
CA LEU A 189 4.50 -4.91 2.74
C LEU A 189 4.71 -6.10 3.68
N LYS A 190 3.67 -6.94 3.81
CA LYS A 190 3.72 -8.08 4.74
C LYS A 190 4.75 -9.13 4.30
N ARG A 191 4.88 -9.43 3.02
CA ARG A 191 5.87 -10.38 2.52
C ARG A 191 7.30 -9.86 2.65
N GLU A 192 7.51 -8.58 2.37
CA GLU A 192 8.85 -8.01 2.34
C GLU A 192 9.41 -7.71 3.73
N ARG A 193 8.57 -7.36 4.71
CA ARG A 193 9.06 -6.86 6.02
C ARG A 193 8.43 -7.48 7.25
N TYR A 194 7.27 -8.12 7.15
CA TYR A 194 6.53 -8.60 8.32
C TYR A 194 6.56 -10.12 8.49
N TYR A 195 6.22 -10.89 7.42
CA TYR A 195 6.15 -12.34 7.56
C TYR A 195 7.51 -12.97 7.84
N GLY A 196 7.51 -13.94 8.76
CA GLY A 196 8.73 -14.63 9.22
C GLY A 196 9.51 -13.86 10.28
N LYS A 197 9.02 -12.70 10.72
CA LYS A 197 9.58 -11.93 11.84
C LYS A 197 8.64 -11.93 13.04
N ARG A 198 9.22 -11.80 14.25
CA ARG A 198 8.50 -11.64 15.49
C ARG A 198 8.89 -10.28 16.09
N PHE A 199 7.94 -9.40 16.21
CA PHE A 199 8.13 -8.05 16.77
C PHE A 199 7.87 -8.12 18.28
N ALA A 200 8.86 -7.77 19.08
CA ALA A 200 8.81 -7.84 20.53
C ALA A 200 8.20 -6.58 21.19
N SER A 201 8.08 -5.48 20.45
CA SER A 201 7.46 -4.26 20.93
C SER A 201 6.59 -3.58 19.88
N ARG A 202 5.66 -2.76 20.38
CA ARG A 202 4.83 -1.89 19.55
C ARG A 202 5.68 -0.93 18.71
N ASN A 203 6.68 -0.32 19.33
CA ASN A 203 7.53 0.68 18.66
C ASN A 203 8.34 0.06 17.51
N GLU A 204 8.90 -1.13 17.69
CA GLU A 204 9.61 -1.86 16.64
C GLU A 204 8.70 -2.10 15.43
N LEU A 205 7.46 -2.53 15.65
CA LEU A 205 6.50 -2.77 14.59
C LEU A 205 6.08 -1.46 13.89
N VAL A 206 5.85 -0.38 14.65
CA VAL A 206 5.51 0.94 14.10
C VAL A 206 6.66 1.46 13.23
N GLN A 207 7.89 1.45 13.74
CA GLN A 207 9.07 1.88 12.97
C GLN A 207 9.26 1.06 11.69
N MET A 208 9.04 -0.26 11.75
CA MET A 208 9.11 -1.10 10.55
C MET A 208 8.09 -0.65 9.50
N ILE A 209 6.85 -0.35 9.90
CA ILE A 209 5.80 0.09 8.97
C ILE A 209 6.14 1.47 8.37
N GLU A 210 6.53 2.44 9.19
CA GLU A 210 6.87 3.80 8.76
C GLU A 210 8.07 3.81 7.82
N ASN A 211 9.14 3.11 8.19
CA ASN A 211 10.32 2.95 7.36
C ASN A 211 9.99 2.25 6.03
N TYR A 212 9.08 1.26 6.07
CA TYR A 212 8.68 0.58 4.84
C TYR A 212 7.86 1.49 3.92
N ILE A 213 6.92 2.27 4.43
CA ILE A 213 6.13 3.19 3.60
C ILE A 213 7.03 4.25 2.97
N THR A 214 8.00 4.78 3.74
CA THR A 214 9.01 5.70 3.21
C THR A 214 9.84 5.06 2.11
N TYR A 215 10.34 3.85 2.32
CA TYR A 215 11.06 3.07 1.31
C TYR A 215 10.18 2.78 0.08
N TYR A 216 8.92 2.36 0.29
CA TYR A 216 7.98 2.04 -0.78
C TYR A 216 7.74 3.23 -1.70
N ASN A 217 7.50 4.40 -1.13
CA ASN A 217 7.23 5.62 -1.90
C ASN A 217 8.47 6.14 -2.64
N ASN A 218 9.65 6.11 -2.00
CA ASN A 218 10.81 6.87 -2.48
C ASN A 218 11.93 6.01 -3.09
N ARG A 219 11.96 4.68 -2.80
CA ARG A 219 13.09 3.82 -3.17
C ARG A 219 12.69 2.53 -3.86
N ARG A 220 11.44 2.09 -3.69
CA ARG A 220 10.97 0.84 -4.25
C ARG A 220 10.49 1.03 -5.68
N VAL A 221 11.33 0.66 -6.65
CA VAL A 221 10.96 0.70 -8.07
C VAL A 221 9.87 -0.33 -8.40
N GLN A 222 8.99 0.02 -9.34
CA GLN A 222 7.88 -0.79 -9.78
C GLN A 222 7.81 -0.90 -11.30
N ARG A 223 7.74 -2.11 -11.83
CA ARG A 223 7.69 -2.37 -13.29
C ARG A 223 6.46 -1.76 -13.94
N ASN A 224 5.31 -1.79 -13.26
CA ASN A 224 4.07 -1.20 -13.75
C ASN A 224 4.10 0.34 -13.80
N LEU A 225 5.11 0.98 -13.22
CA LEU A 225 5.38 2.42 -13.30
C LEU A 225 6.52 2.74 -14.27
N GLY A 226 6.96 1.77 -15.09
CA GLY A 226 8.11 1.96 -15.99
C GLY A 226 9.46 1.86 -15.28
N VAL A 227 9.56 1.06 -14.23
CA VAL A 227 10.77 0.92 -13.38
C VAL A 227 11.09 2.23 -12.64
N LEU A 228 10.06 2.97 -12.25
CA LEU A 228 10.14 4.15 -11.40
C LEU A 228 9.65 3.84 -10.00
N THR A 229 10.08 4.64 -9.04
CA THR A 229 9.45 4.69 -7.72
C THR A 229 8.10 5.42 -7.81
N PRO A 230 7.17 5.22 -6.85
CA PRO A 230 5.95 5.99 -6.76
C PRO A 230 6.17 7.51 -6.82
N MET A 231 7.15 8.03 -6.07
CA MET A 231 7.40 9.49 -6.05
C MET A 231 8.04 10.00 -7.34
N GLU A 232 8.93 9.25 -8.00
CA GLU A 232 9.44 9.62 -9.33
C GLU A 232 8.31 9.66 -10.36
N LYS A 233 7.39 8.67 -10.31
CA LYS A 233 6.20 8.67 -11.16
C LYS A 233 5.30 9.87 -10.85
N HIS A 234 5.12 10.21 -9.57
CA HIS A 234 4.34 11.37 -9.15
C HIS A 234 4.89 12.67 -9.75
N TYR A 235 6.21 12.90 -9.57
CA TYR A 235 6.87 14.11 -10.06
C TYR A 235 7.07 14.16 -11.59
N SER A 236 6.96 13.02 -12.27
CA SER A 236 7.02 12.98 -13.74
C SER A 236 5.73 13.49 -14.40
N TYR A 237 4.64 13.71 -13.63
CA TYR A 237 3.44 14.31 -14.15
C TYR A 237 3.65 15.81 -14.39
N PRO A 238 3.42 16.31 -15.62
CA PRO A 238 3.56 17.74 -15.88
C PRO A 238 2.50 18.49 -15.05
N LEU A 239 2.95 19.20 -14.03
CA LEU A 239 2.08 20.20 -13.39
C LEU A 239 1.81 21.24 -14.47
N ALA A 240 0.54 21.44 -14.83
CA ALA A 240 0.15 22.56 -15.66
C ALA A 240 0.64 23.85 -14.97
N ALA A 241 1.53 24.55 -15.66
CA ALA A 241 2.06 25.84 -15.24
C ALA A 241 0.94 26.89 -15.12
#